data_a8fa40eb543788ae7b79f00de8655f21
#
_entry.id   a8fa40eb543788ae7b79f00de8655f21
#
_cell.length_a   1.000
_cell.length_b   1.000
_cell.length_c   1.000
_cell.angle_alpha   90.00
_cell.angle_beta   90.00
_cell.angle_gamma   90.00
#
_symmetry.space_group_name_H-M   'P 1'
#
loop_
_entity.id
_entity.type
_entity.pdbx_description
1 polymer ?
#
loop_
_entity_poly.entity_id
_entity_poly.type
_entity_poly.pdbx_seq_one_letter_code
_entity_poly.pdbx_strand_id
1 'polypeptide(L)'
;MPHEKLMIARLLLEELKVDRVEVASARVSEGEFDAVKMICDWAARRNLLPRVEVLGFVDGHTSVDWIHATGCRVINLLCKGSLKHCTYQLKKTPEEHIEDILSVVDYANEQDMVVNVYLEDWSNGMKDSPEYVFRLMDALEQTNIRRYMLPDTLGVLNPLQVIEFMRKMVKRYPHAHFDFHAHNDYDLAVSNVLAAVLSGCKGLHTTINGLGERAGNAPQVIEFMRKMVKRYPHAHF
;
A
#
# COMPACT_ATOMS: atom_id res chain seq x y z
N MET A 1 7.92 19.82 -8.08
CA MET A 1 7.29 20.29 -9.34
C MET A 1 6.85 19.09 -10.17
N PRO A 2 5.77 19.16 -11.03
CA PRO A 2 5.29 18.00 -11.80
C PRO A 2 6.37 17.30 -12.63
N HIS A 3 7.24 18.07 -13.30
CA HIS A 3 8.33 17.52 -14.10
C HIS A 3 9.38 16.73 -13.31
N GLU A 4 9.66 17.13 -12.07
CA GLU A 4 10.59 16.40 -11.19
C GLU A 4 10.00 15.06 -10.76
N LYS A 5 8.69 15.02 -10.43
CA LYS A 5 8.00 13.76 -10.13
C LYS A 5 8.00 12.82 -11.34
N LEU A 6 7.75 13.33 -12.54
CA LEU A 6 7.85 12.52 -13.77
C LEU A 6 9.28 11.97 -13.96
N MET A 7 10.31 12.80 -13.75
CA MET A 7 11.71 12.35 -13.87
C MET A 7 12.01 11.22 -12.88
N ILE A 8 11.59 11.35 -11.63
CA ILE A 8 11.76 10.30 -10.61
C ILE A 8 11.00 9.03 -11.01
N ALA A 9 9.72 9.14 -11.40
CA ALA A 9 8.93 7.99 -11.84
C ALA A 9 9.58 7.25 -13.01
N ARG A 10 10.16 7.98 -13.96
CA ARG A 10 10.90 7.39 -15.08
C ARG A 10 12.13 6.63 -14.63
N LEU A 11 12.96 7.23 -13.78
CA LEU A 11 14.16 6.56 -13.23
C LEU A 11 13.78 5.28 -12.50
N LEU A 12 12.71 5.30 -11.69
CA LEU A 12 12.25 4.13 -10.95
C LEU A 12 11.75 3.03 -11.87
N LEU A 13 10.92 3.35 -12.86
CA LEU A 13 10.27 2.36 -13.71
C LEU A 13 11.15 1.87 -14.86
N GLU A 14 11.99 2.74 -15.47
CA GLU A 14 12.82 2.39 -16.63
C GLU A 14 14.22 1.91 -16.24
N GLU A 15 14.88 2.59 -15.28
CA GLU A 15 16.28 2.30 -14.92
C GLU A 15 16.38 1.31 -13.76
N LEU A 16 15.71 1.60 -12.62
CA LEU A 16 15.71 0.71 -11.46
C LEU A 16 14.78 -0.49 -11.64
N LYS A 17 13.79 -0.37 -12.53
CA LYS A 17 12.83 -1.43 -12.87
C LYS A 17 12.06 -1.93 -11.64
N VAL A 18 11.70 -1.02 -10.73
CA VAL A 18 10.78 -1.35 -9.64
C VAL A 18 9.44 -1.80 -10.21
N ASP A 19 8.75 -2.73 -9.56
CA ASP A 19 7.51 -3.28 -10.10
C ASP A 19 6.40 -2.23 -10.19
N ARG A 20 6.31 -1.32 -9.23
CA ARG A 20 5.24 -0.31 -9.11
C ARG A 20 5.74 0.96 -8.43
N VAL A 21 5.08 2.07 -8.70
CA VAL A 21 5.38 3.37 -8.07
C VAL A 21 4.06 4.02 -7.64
N GLU A 22 3.91 4.28 -6.34
CA GLU A 22 2.88 5.16 -5.83
C GLU A 22 3.37 6.60 -5.93
N VAL A 23 2.68 7.43 -6.72
CA VAL A 23 3.19 8.73 -7.16
C VAL A 23 2.62 9.93 -6.42
N ALA A 24 1.46 9.78 -5.80
CA ALA A 24 0.77 10.85 -5.08
C ALA A 24 -0.35 10.32 -4.18
N SER A 25 -0.85 11.21 -3.31
CA SER A 25 -2.16 11.07 -2.67
C SER A 25 -3.20 11.88 -3.41
N ALA A 26 -4.42 11.35 -3.52
CA ALA A 26 -5.54 12.04 -4.18
C ALA A 26 -5.90 13.34 -3.44
N ARG A 27 -6.32 14.35 -4.19
CA ARG A 27 -6.92 15.59 -3.70
C ARG A 27 -6.01 16.51 -2.86
N VAL A 28 -4.70 16.31 -2.90
CA VAL A 28 -3.78 17.18 -2.13
C VAL A 28 -3.66 18.57 -2.73
N SER A 29 -3.52 18.69 -4.06
CA SER A 29 -3.44 19.97 -4.77
C SER A 29 -3.63 19.80 -6.28
N GLU A 30 -3.86 20.92 -6.99
CA GLU A 30 -3.86 20.94 -8.46
C GLU A 30 -2.51 20.51 -9.05
N GLY A 31 -1.41 20.93 -8.41
CA GLY A 31 -0.06 20.53 -8.86
C GLY A 31 0.19 19.01 -8.73
N GLU A 32 -0.44 18.34 -7.76
CA GLU A 32 -0.41 16.87 -7.67
C GLU A 32 -1.24 16.24 -8.79
N PHE A 33 -2.41 16.79 -9.10
CA PHE A 33 -3.23 16.34 -10.22
C PHE A 33 -2.45 16.39 -11.54
N ASP A 34 -1.83 17.54 -11.85
CA ASP A 34 -1.03 17.73 -13.05
C ASP A 34 0.16 16.77 -13.11
N ALA A 35 0.82 16.54 -11.97
CA ALA A 35 1.94 15.61 -11.88
C ALA A 35 1.50 14.17 -12.17
N VAL A 36 0.42 13.70 -11.56
CA VAL A 36 -0.12 12.35 -11.79
C VAL A 36 -0.55 12.19 -13.24
N LYS A 37 -1.28 13.18 -13.79
CA LYS A 37 -1.72 13.16 -15.19
C LYS A 37 -0.54 13.06 -16.15
N MET A 38 0.51 13.86 -15.92
CA MET A 38 1.74 13.84 -16.73
C MET A 38 2.44 12.48 -16.69
N ILE A 39 2.50 11.86 -15.49
CA ILE A 39 3.10 10.53 -15.30
C ILE A 39 2.25 9.46 -16.00
N CYS A 40 0.93 9.50 -15.86
CA CYS A 40 0.02 8.56 -16.50
C CYS A 40 0.07 8.64 -18.03
N ASP A 41 0.05 9.87 -18.59
CA ASP A 41 0.18 10.09 -20.04
C ASP A 41 1.52 9.55 -20.58
N TRP A 42 2.61 9.71 -19.84
CA TRP A 42 3.90 9.14 -20.19
C TRP A 42 3.90 7.60 -20.07
N ALA A 43 3.41 7.07 -18.97
CA ALA A 43 3.37 5.63 -18.69
C ALA A 43 2.50 4.86 -19.68
N ALA A 44 1.37 5.45 -20.10
CA ALA A 44 0.48 4.85 -21.11
C ALA A 44 1.18 4.62 -22.44
N ARG A 45 1.99 5.60 -22.92
CA ARG A 45 2.79 5.46 -24.16
C ARG A 45 3.91 4.41 -24.09
N ARG A 46 4.20 3.90 -22.88
CA ARG A 46 5.27 2.92 -22.60
C ARG A 46 4.74 1.57 -22.14
N ASN A 47 3.41 1.37 -22.09
CA ASN A 47 2.76 0.20 -21.50
C ASN A 47 3.12 -0.01 -20.01
N LEU A 48 3.39 1.08 -19.29
CA LEU A 48 3.74 1.09 -17.85
C LEU A 48 2.60 1.58 -16.96
N LEU A 49 1.45 2.00 -17.54
CA LEU A 49 0.34 2.57 -16.78
C LEU A 49 -0.14 1.67 -15.62
N PRO A 50 -0.23 0.33 -15.75
CA PRO A 50 -0.63 -0.54 -14.65
C PRO A 50 0.35 -0.60 -13.48
N ARG A 51 1.53 0.03 -13.61
CA ARG A 51 2.58 0.11 -12.59
C ARG A 51 2.59 1.46 -11.86
N VAL A 52 1.71 2.38 -12.27
CA VAL A 52 1.51 3.69 -11.62
C VAL A 52 0.31 3.60 -10.71
N GLU A 53 0.49 3.93 -9.44
CA GLU A 53 -0.52 3.83 -8.39
C GLU A 53 -0.69 5.17 -7.69
N VAL A 54 -1.89 5.41 -7.16
CA VAL A 54 -2.21 6.64 -6.41
C VAL A 54 -2.95 6.25 -5.14
N LEU A 55 -2.54 6.84 -4.01
CA LEU A 55 -3.23 6.71 -2.74
C LEU A 55 -4.57 7.45 -2.79
N GLY A 56 -5.64 6.76 -2.44
CA GLY A 56 -6.99 7.32 -2.30
C GLY A 56 -7.59 7.05 -0.94
N PHE A 57 -8.73 7.65 -0.67
CA PHE A 57 -9.38 7.59 0.63
C PHE A 57 -10.79 7.01 0.51
N VAL A 58 -11.31 6.48 1.64
CA VAL A 58 -12.70 6.05 1.75
C VAL A 58 -13.57 7.29 1.99
N ASP A 59 -13.86 8.02 0.90
CA ASP A 59 -14.52 9.32 0.88
C ASP A 59 -15.68 9.38 -0.14
N GLY A 60 -16.38 8.26 -0.29
CA GLY A 60 -17.39 8.04 -1.33
C GLY A 60 -16.71 7.91 -2.70
N HIS A 61 -17.13 8.71 -3.67
CA HIS A 61 -16.60 8.64 -5.02
C HIS A 61 -15.42 9.60 -5.28
N THR A 62 -15.16 10.53 -4.36
CA THR A 62 -14.33 11.70 -4.64
C THR A 62 -12.87 11.37 -4.97
N SER A 63 -12.24 10.46 -4.22
CA SER A 63 -10.86 10.01 -4.53
C SER A 63 -10.81 9.19 -5.81
N VAL A 64 -11.80 8.32 -6.03
CA VAL A 64 -11.89 7.50 -7.25
C VAL A 64 -12.01 8.39 -8.49
N ASP A 65 -12.93 9.35 -8.48
CA ASP A 65 -13.14 10.29 -9.59
C ASP A 65 -11.89 11.12 -9.90
N TRP A 66 -11.24 11.63 -8.83
CA TRP A 66 -10.01 12.39 -8.97
C TRP A 66 -8.90 11.56 -9.62
N ILE A 67 -8.68 10.34 -9.14
CA ILE A 67 -7.64 9.43 -9.66
C ILE A 67 -7.96 9.04 -11.10
N HIS A 68 -9.21 8.67 -11.38
CA HIS A 68 -9.66 8.30 -12.72
C HIS A 68 -9.46 9.45 -13.72
N ALA A 69 -9.79 10.70 -13.34
CA ALA A 69 -9.62 11.88 -14.17
C ALA A 69 -8.17 12.19 -14.53
N THR A 70 -7.18 11.76 -13.71
CA THR A 70 -5.75 11.86 -14.06
C THR A 70 -5.30 10.88 -15.13
N GLY A 71 -6.13 9.90 -15.48
CA GLY A 71 -5.78 8.77 -16.33
C GLY A 71 -5.19 7.56 -15.60
N CYS A 72 -4.95 7.64 -14.28
CA CYS A 72 -4.53 6.49 -13.48
C CYS A 72 -5.64 5.43 -13.42
N ARG A 73 -5.24 4.15 -13.30
CA ARG A 73 -6.17 3.02 -13.24
C ARG A 73 -5.93 2.11 -12.04
N VAL A 74 -5.09 2.53 -11.11
CA VAL A 74 -4.81 1.79 -9.88
C VAL A 74 -4.94 2.71 -8.68
N ILE A 75 -5.85 2.37 -7.78
CA ILE A 75 -6.03 3.06 -6.50
C ILE A 75 -5.49 2.20 -5.36
N ASN A 76 -4.69 2.80 -4.48
CA ASN A 76 -4.32 2.27 -3.19
C ASN A 76 -5.25 2.90 -2.14
N LEU A 77 -6.31 2.21 -1.76
CA LEU A 77 -7.35 2.73 -0.89
C LEU A 77 -6.93 2.65 0.58
N LEU A 78 -6.86 3.78 1.26
CA LEU A 78 -6.47 3.85 2.66
C LEU A 78 -7.66 3.56 3.57
N CYS A 79 -7.61 2.40 4.24
CA CYS A 79 -8.60 1.95 5.22
C CYS A 79 -7.95 1.84 6.61
N LYS A 80 -8.76 1.82 7.67
CA LYS A 80 -8.24 1.69 9.04
C LYS A 80 -8.09 0.22 9.44
N GLY A 81 -6.87 -0.21 9.71
CA GLY A 81 -6.50 -1.58 10.08
C GLY A 81 -6.52 -1.85 11.59
N SER A 82 -6.89 -0.88 12.43
CA SER A 82 -7.09 -1.08 13.88
C SER A 82 -8.46 -0.61 14.34
N LEU A 83 -9.04 -1.32 15.32
CA LEU A 83 -10.32 -0.93 15.93
C LEU A 83 -10.23 0.47 16.53
N LYS A 84 -9.08 0.81 17.12
CA LYS A 84 -8.83 2.13 17.70
C LYS A 84 -8.99 3.25 16.65
N HIS A 85 -8.40 3.11 15.48
CA HIS A 85 -8.53 4.11 14.41
C HIS A 85 -9.94 4.13 13.83
N CYS A 86 -10.61 2.98 13.69
CA CYS A 86 -12.00 2.92 13.26
C CYS A 86 -12.93 3.68 14.22
N THR A 87 -12.84 3.41 15.53
CA THR A 87 -13.78 3.95 16.51
C THR A 87 -13.45 5.40 16.92
N TYR A 88 -12.17 5.75 17.12
CA TYR A 88 -11.80 7.07 17.65
C TYR A 88 -11.47 8.10 16.58
N GLN A 89 -10.86 7.70 15.46
CA GLN A 89 -10.57 8.62 14.36
C GLN A 89 -11.75 8.80 13.43
N LEU A 90 -12.31 7.68 12.91
CA LEU A 90 -13.45 7.74 11.99
C LEU A 90 -14.78 7.93 12.72
N LYS A 91 -14.84 7.60 14.02
CA LYS A 91 -16.06 7.58 14.83
C LYS A 91 -17.14 6.67 14.21
N LYS A 92 -16.71 5.52 13.70
CA LYS A 92 -17.56 4.51 13.05
C LYS A 92 -17.51 3.19 13.79
N THR A 93 -18.56 2.40 13.62
CA THR A 93 -18.55 0.98 13.95
C THR A 93 -17.72 0.21 12.91
N PRO A 94 -17.24 -1.00 13.24
CA PRO A 94 -16.61 -1.88 12.25
C PRO A 94 -17.47 -2.14 11.02
N GLU A 95 -18.80 -2.33 11.21
CA GLU A 95 -19.78 -2.57 10.16
C GLU A 95 -19.85 -1.39 9.18
N GLU A 96 -20.07 -0.19 9.70
CA GLU A 96 -20.13 1.04 8.90
C GLU A 96 -18.84 1.26 8.11
N HIS A 97 -17.67 0.99 8.73
CA HIS A 97 -16.40 1.15 8.04
C HIS A 97 -16.21 0.14 6.91
N ILE A 98 -16.62 -1.13 7.15
CA ILE A 98 -16.56 -2.17 6.11
C ILE A 98 -17.52 -1.83 4.96
N GLU A 99 -18.74 -1.39 5.24
CA GLU A 99 -19.71 -0.99 4.22
C GLU A 99 -19.19 0.16 3.36
N ASP A 100 -18.59 1.18 3.97
CA ASP A 100 -17.99 2.29 3.23
C ASP A 100 -16.86 1.83 2.30
N ILE A 101 -15.98 0.93 2.78
CA ILE A 101 -14.88 0.39 1.97
C ILE A 101 -15.45 -0.38 0.78
N LEU A 102 -16.41 -1.29 1.02
CA LEU A 102 -17.02 -2.10 -0.02
C LEU A 102 -17.68 -1.22 -1.08
N SER A 103 -18.41 -0.17 -0.67
CA SER A 103 -19.03 0.79 -1.59
C SER A 103 -18.02 1.48 -2.48
N VAL A 104 -16.86 1.90 -1.94
CA VAL A 104 -15.80 2.55 -2.74
C VAL A 104 -15.12 1.53 -3.67
N VAL A 105 -14.91 0.30 -3.21
CA VAL A 105 -14.33 -0.78 -4.02
C VAL A 105 -15.22 -1.09 -5.22
N ASP A 106 -16.53 -1.24 -4.99
CA ASP A 106 -17.50 -1.52 -6.05
C ASP A 106 -17.53 -0.39 -7.07
N TYR A 107 -17.60 0.87 -6.60
CA TYR A 107 -17.57 2.01 -7.48
C TYR A 107 -16.28 2.12 -8.32
N ALA A 108 -15.11 1.86 -7.70
CA ALA A 108 -13.85 1.85 -8.43
C ALA A 108 -13.80 0.74 -9.49
N ASN A 109 -14.34 -0.44 -9.19
CA ASN A 109 -14.46 -1.54 -10.15
C ASN A 109 -15.40 -1.17 -11.34
N GLU A 110 -16.51 -0.47 -11.09
CA GLU A 110 -17.40 0.06 -12.13
C GLU A 110 -16.71 1.07 -13.06
N GLN A 111 -15.66 1.73 -12.58
CA GLN A 111 -14.79 2.63 -13.36
C GLN A 111 -13.57 1.92 -13.99
N ASP A 112 -13.58 0.59 -14.09
CA ASP A 112 -12.46 -0.22 -14.61
C ASP A 112 -11.12 0.04 -13.89
N MET A 113 -11.16 0.37 -12.59
CA MET A 113 -9.96 0.58 -11.79
C MET A 113 -9.58 -0.67 -11.00
N VAL A 114 -8.28 -0.88 -10.85
CA VAL A 114 -7.72 -1.90 -9.96
C VAL A 114 -7.64 -1.31 -8.55
N VAL A 115 -8.16 -2.03 -7.57
CA VAL A 115 -8.14 -1.63 -6.17
C VAL A 115 -7.13 -2.45 -5.38
N ASN A 116 -6.26 -1.77 -4.65
CA ASN A 116 -5.46 -2.32 -3.56
C ASN A 116 -5.90 -1.62 -2.26
N VAL A 117 -5.67 -2.24 -1.11
CA VAL A 117 -6.11 -1.67 0.17
C VAL A 117 -4.95 -1.61 1.16
N TYR A 118 -4.70 -0.42 1.74
CA TYR A 118 -3.91 -0.26 2.95
C TYR A 118 -4.78 -0.50 4.18
N LEU A 119 -4.29 -1.31 5.11
CA LEU A 119 -4.86 -1.47 6.44
C LEU A 119 -4.07 -0.58 7.43
N GLU A 120 -4.23 0.74 7.34
CA GLU A 120 -3.49 1.70 8.18
C GLU A 120 -3.58 1.33 9.66
N ASP A 121 -2.44 1.37 10.35
CA ASP A 121 -2.29 0.95 11.75
C ASP A 121 -2.51 -0.57 11.99
N TRP A 122 -2.29 -1.38 10.93
CA TRP A 122 -2.40 -2.84 11.02
C TRP A 122 -1.57 -3.44 12.14
N SER A 123 -0.36 -2.95 12.39
CA SER A 123 0.52 -3.44 13.45
C SER A 123 -0.13 -3.34 14.83
N ASN A 124 -0.74 -2.21 15.18
CA ASN A 124 -1.50 -2.06 16.42
C ASN A 124 -2.83 -2.84 16.37
N GLY A 125 -3.47 -2.93 15.20
CA GLY A 125 -4.62 -3.79 15.00
C GLY A 125 -4.34 -5.24 15.39
N MET A 126 -3.23 -5.79 14.92
CA MET A 126 -2.82 -7.17 15.26
C MET A 126 -2.41 -7.35 16.72
N LYS A 127 -1.91 -6.30 17.39
CA LYS A 127 -1.57 -6.33 18.82
C LYS A 127 -2.81 -6.27 19.71
N ASP A 128 -3.70 -5.33 19.42
CA ASP A 128 -4.73 -4.88 20.37
C ASP A 128 -6.14 -5.33 19.98
N SER A 129 -6.39 -5.63 18.71
CA SER A 129 -7.72 -5.96 18.17
C SER A 129 -7.65 -6.90 16.95
N PRO A 130 -6.98 -8.06 17.04
CA PRO A 130 -6.82 -8.97 15.90
C PRO A 130 -8.16 -9.46 15.32
N GLU A 131 -9.19 -9.57 16.14
CA GLU A 131 -10.53 -9.96 15.69
C GLU A 131 -11.12 -8.93 14.71
N TYR A 132 -10.86 -7.65 14.94
CA TYR A 132 -11.25 -6.59 14.02
C TYR A 132 -10.51 -6.71 12.68
N VAL A 133 -9.18 -6.93 12.73
CA VAL A 133 -8.37 -7.12 11.51
C VAL A 133 -8.89 -8.30 10.69
N PHE A 134 -9.15 -9.43 11.34
CA PHE A 134 -9.68 -10.60 10.64
C PHE A 134 -11.08 -10.39 10.11
N ARG A 135 -11.97 -9.75 10.87
CA ARG A 135 -13.31 -9.41 10.41
C ARG A 135 -13.29 -8.52 9.17
N LEU A 136 -12.43 -7.49 9.18
CA LEU A 136 -12.22 -6.62 8.02
C LEU A 136 -11.72 -7.43 6.82
N MET A 137 -10.68 -8.23 7.00
CA MET A 137 -10.13 -9.07 5.93
C MET A 137 -11.13 -10.10 5.40
N ASP A 138 -11.92 -10.75 6.27
CA ASP A 138 -12.95 -11.73 5.86
C ASP A 138 -13.98 -11.09 4.91
N ALA A 139 -14.32 -9.81 5.12
CA ALA A 139 -15.22 -9.07 4.24
C ALA A 139 -14.53 -8.67 2.92
N LEU A 140 -13.30 -8.17 3.01
CA LEU A 140 -12.56 -7.66 1.84
C LEU A 140 -12.10 -8.77 0.89
N GLU A 141 -11.80 -9.98 1.39
CA GLU A 141 -11.37 -11.10 0.56
C GLU A 141 -12.47 -11.61 -0.39
N GLN A 142 -13.73 -11.23 -0.15
CA GLN A 142 -14.85 -11.56 -1.04
C GLN A 142 -14.97 -10.62 -2.26
N THR A 143 -14.07 -9.64 -2.37
CA THR A 143 -14.07 -8.62 -3.43
C THR A 143 -12.95 -8.83 -4.45
N ASN A 144 -12.89 -7.96 -5.46
CA ASN A 144 -11.83 -7.95 -6.48
C ASN A 144 -10.58 -7.17 -6.05
N ILE A 145 -10.35 -6.98 -4.74
CA ILE A 145 -9.12 -6.33 -4.25
C ILE A 145 -7.92 -7.19 -4.63
N ARG A 146 -6.95 -6.54 -5.27
CA ARG A 146 -5.79 -7.25 -5.82
C ARG A 146 -4.68 -7.48 -4.80
N ARG A 147 -4.45 -6.50 -3.90
CA ARG A 147 -3.38 -6.56 -2.88
C ARG A 147 -3.83 -5.91 -1.57
N TYR A 148 -3.32 -6.46 -0.49
CA TYR A 148 -3.52 -5.95 0.87
C TYR A 148 -2.18 -5.49 1.42
N MET A 149 -2.07 -4.20 1.70
CA MET A 149 -0.87 -3.58 2.23
C MET A 149 -0.97 -3.50 3.75
N LEU A 150 0.00 -4.12 4.43
CA LEU A 150 0.03 -4.29 5.88
C LEU A 150 1.09 -3.36 6.48
N PRO A 151 0.72 -2.13 6.90
CA PRO A 151 1.69 -1.17 7.39
C PRO A 151 1.97 -1.33 8.88
N ASP A 152 3.25 -1.28 9.23
CA ASP A 152 3.73 -0.89 10.54
C ASP A 152 3.78 0.64 10.58
N THR A 153 2.61 1.25 10.69
CA THR A 153 2.38 2.70 10.53
C THR A 153 3.20 3.54 11.50
N LEU A 154 3.40 3.08 12.72
CA LEU A 154 4.17 3.78 13.74
C LEU A 154 5.58 3.21 13.94
N GLY A 155 6.01 2.25 13.11
CA GLY A 155 7.34 1.65 13.18
C GLY A 155 7.62 0.97 14.53
N VAL A 156 6.61 0.34 15.14
CA VAL A 156 6.64 -0.19 16.52
C VAL A 156 6.81 -1.71 16.61
N LEU A 157 6.90 -2.40 15.51
CA LEU A 157 7.13 -3.83 15.48
C LEU A 157 8.62 -4.17 15.58
N ASN A 158 8.92 -5.32 16.19
CA ASN A 158 10.20 -5.98 16.05
C ASN A 158 10.06 -7.18 15.07
N PRO A 159 11.19 -7.74 14.59
CA PRO A 159 11.16 -8.83 13.59
C PRO A 159 10.38 -10.07 14.03
N LEU A 160 10.38 -10.41 15.31
CA LEU A 160 9.65 -11.58 15.83
C LEU A 160 8.14 -11.36 15.75
N GLN A 161 7.67 -10.15 16.06
CA GLN A 161 6.27 -9.78 15.93
C GLN A 161 5.83 -9.75 14.45
N VAL A 162 6.69 -9.25 13.55
CA VAL A 162 6.42 -9.30 12.11
C VAL A 162 6.25 -10.74 11.63
N ILE A 163 7.16 -11.64 12.04
CA ILE A 163 7.06 -13.07 11.70
C ILE A 163 5.74 -13.66 12.21
N GLU A 164 5.39 -13.39 13.46
CA GLU A 164 4.16 -13.91 14.06
C GLU A 164 2.92 -13.41 13.31
N PHE A 165 2.80 -12.10 13.14
CA PHE A 165 1.60 -11.49 12.56
C PHE A 165 1.46 -11.80 11.07
N MET A 166 2.56 -11.71 10.31
CA MET A 166 2.53 -12.04 8.88
C MET A 166 2.15 -13.51 8.65
N ARG A 167 2.71 -14.45 9.45
CA ARG A 167 2.34 -15.88 9.36
C ARG A 167 0.87 -16.12 9.69
N LYS A 168 0.28 -15.40 10.65
CA LYS A 168 -1.15 -15.48 10.95
C LYS A 168 -1.98 -15.06 9.73
N MET A 169 -1.61 -13.94 9.07
CA MET A 169 -2.28 -13.46 7.86
C MET A 169 -2.16 -14.45 6.71
N VAL A 170 -0.94 -14.86 6.35
CA VAL A 170 -0.69 -15.78 5.25
C VAL A 170 -1.35 -17.14 5.45
N LYS A 171 -1.35 -17.65 6.70
CA LYS A 171 -2.01 -18.93 7.01
C LYS A 171 -3.54 -18.85 6.88
N ARG A 172 -4.15 -17.74 7.31
CA ARG A 172 -5.61 -17.56 7.26
C ARG A 172 -6.09 -17.26 5.84
N TYR A 173 -5.31 -16.49 5.08
CA TYR A 173 -5.64 -16.02 3.73
C TYR A 173 -4.57 -16.43 2.71
N PRO A 174 -4.44 -17.73 2.38
CA PRO A 174 -3.33 -18.25 1.59
C PRO A 174 -3.33 -17.78 0.13
N HIS A 175 -4.47 -17.32 -0.36
CA HIS A 175 -4.61 -16.79 -1.73
C HIS A 175 -4.38 -15.29 -1.83
N ALA A 176 -4.46 -14.57 -0.72
CA ALA A 176 -4.25 -13.13 -0.69
C ALA A 176 -2.81 -12.74 -1.04
N HIS A 177 -2.69 -11.57 -1.68
CA HIS A 177 -1.39 -10.96 -1.94
C HIS A 177 -1.13 -9.90 -0.87
N PHE A 178 -0.20 -10.19 0.04
CA PHE A 178 0.20 -9.25 1.09
C PHE A 178 1.47 -8.52 0.72
N ASP A 179 1.43 -7.19 0.82
CA ASP A 179 2.60 -6.31 0.78
C ASP A 179 2.88 -5.79 2.21
N PHE A 180 4.13 -5.58 2.56
CA PHE A 180 4.51 -5.03 3.85
C PHE A 180 5.11 -3.62 3.70
N HIS A 181 4.66 -2.69 4.57
CA HIS A 181 5.09 -1.30 4.60
C HIS A 181 5.62 -0.96 5.99
N ALA A 182 6.93 -0.67 6.10
CA ALA A 182 7.58 -0.44 7.38
C ALA A 182 8.04 1.02 7.54
N HIS A 183 7.56 1.69 8.59
CA HIS A 183 8.20 2.91 9.11
C HIS A 183 9.38 2.56 10.00
N ASN A 184 10.28 3.53 10.21
CA ASN A 184 11.60 3.30 10.81
C ASN A 184 11.78 3.90 12.21
N ASP A 185 10.70 4.12 12.93
CA ASP A 185 10.72 4.83 14.23
C ASP A 185 11.58 4.11 15.27
N TYR A 186 11.65 2.78 15.27
CA TYR A 186 12.54 2.00 16.13
C TYR A 186 13.84 1.55 15.44
N ASP A 187 14.15 2.14 14.27
CA ASP A 187 15.31 1.76 13.45
C ASP A 187 15.35 0.27 13.04
N LEU A 188 14.17 -0.34 12.91
CA LEU A 188 13.99 -1.74 12.59
C LEU A 188 13.35 -2.00 11.22
N ALA A 189 13.09 -0.97 10.43
CA ALA A 189 12.34 -1.12 9.16
C ALA A 189 12.98 -2.16 8.22
N VAL A 190 14.29 -2.16 8.04
CA VAL A 190 15.00 -3.10 7.16
C VAL A 190 14.91 -4.54 7.69
N SER A 191 15.11 -4.74 8.99
CA SER A 191 15.01 -6.06 9.61
C SER A 191 13.57 -6.59 9.59
N ASN A 192 12.58 -5.71 9.77
CA ASN A 192 11.16 -6.02 9.68
C ASN A 192 10.74 -6.40 8.26
N VAL A 193 11.25 -5.70 7.23
CA VAL A 193 11.04 -6.05 5.82
C VAL A 193 11.59 -7.46 5.53
N LEU A 194 12.81 -7.78 5.98
CA LEU A 194 13.37 -9.11 5.85
C LEU A 194 12.51 -10.18 6.53
N ALA A 195 12.06 -9.90 7.77
CA ALA A 195 11.18 -10.79 8.52
C ALA A 195 9.84 -11.04 7.79
N ALA A 196 9.25 -10.01 7.17
CA ALA A 196 8.03 -10.12 6.39
C ALA A 196 8.20 -11.04 5.18
N VAL A 197 9.28 -10.87 4.40
CA VAL A 197 9.59 -11.74 3.24
C VAL A 197 9.76 -13.19 3.66
N LEU A 198 10.52 -13.45 4.74
CA LEU A 198 10.72 -14.80 5.29
C LEU A 198 9.42 -15.44 5.78
N SER A 199 8.39 -14.64 6.00
CA SER A 199 7.08 -15.07 6.50
C SER A 199 6.01 -15.19 5.42
N GLY A 200 6.37 -15.00 4.13
CA GLY A 200 5.46 -15.20 2.98
C GLY A 200 4.82 -13.92 2.44
N CYS A 201 5.31 -12.75 2.83
CA CYS A 201 4.96 -11.49 2.20
C CYS A 201 5.40 -11.51 0.72
N LYS A 202 4.56 -11.01 -0.18
CA LYS A 202 4.79 -11.06 -1.64
C LYS A 202 5.27 -9.74 -2.23
N GLY A 203 5.07 -8.62 -1.51
CA GLY A 203 5.50 -7.31 -1.94
C GLY A 203 6.06 -6.48 -0.80
N LEU A 204 6.89 -5.50 -1.12
CA LEU A 204 7.51 -4.59 -0.16
C LEU A 204 7.34 -3.16 -0.61
N HIS A 205 6.96 -2.30 0.33
CA HIS A 205 6.97 -0.85 0.11
C HIS A 205 8.25 -0.26 0.69
N THR A 206 8.99 0.39 -0.18
CA THR A 206 10.24 1.07 0.17
C THR A 206 10.22 2.49 -0.37
N THR A 207 11.07 3.35 0.16
CA THR A 207 11.24 4.70 -0.33
C THR A 207 12.68 4.96 -0.74
N ILE A 208 12.89 5.92 -1.65
CA ILE A 208 14.24 6.30 -2.06
C ILE A 208 14.98 6.86 -0.84
N ASN A 209 16.14 6.29 -0.53
CA ASN A 209 16.96 6.65 0.63
C ASN A 209 16.23 6.59 1.99
N GLY A 210 15.13 5.85 2.08
CA GLY A 210 14.33 5.77 3.31
C GLY A 210 13.57 7.05 3.65
N LEU A 211 13.43 7.98 2.70
CA LEU A 211 12.69 9.23 2.91
C LEU A 211 11.22 8.92 3.23
N GLY A 212 10.70 9.54 4.27
CA GLY A 212 9.31 9.34 4.71
C GLY A 212 8.99 10.16 5.94
N GLU A 213 7.84 9.92 6.52
CA GLU A 213 7.40 10.59 7.73
C GLU A 213 8.29 10.23 8.92
N ARG A 214 8.46 11.16 9.86
CA ARG A 214 9.18 10.99 11.14
C ARG A 214 10.62 10.48 10.95
N ALA A 215 10.90 9.22 11.27
CA ALA A 215 12.21 8.58 11.11
C ALA A 215 12.41 7.90 9.74
N GLY A 216 11.43 8.04 8.83
CA GLY A 216 11.48 7.49 7.49
C GLY A 216 10.88 6.08 7.36
N ASN A 217 11.17 5.44 6.25
CA ASN A 217 10.71 4.12 5.87
C ASN A 217 11.88 3.17 5.57
N ALA A 218 11.58 1.92 5.25
CA ALA A 218 12.59 1.01 4.72
C ALA A 218 13.20 1.58 3.43
N PRO A 219 14.53 1.76 3.34
CA PRO A 219 15.17 2.33 2.17
C PRO A 219 15.19 1.35 1.00
N GLN A 220 15.02 1.87 -0.22
CA GLN A 220 15.30 1.16 -1.45
C GLN A 220 16.82 0.98 -1.59
N VAL A 221 17.36 -0.17 -1.18
CA VAL A 221 18.77 -0.50 -1.29
C VAL A 221 18.95 -1.53 -2.40
N ILE A 222 19.36 -1.11 -3.59
CA ILE A 222 19.41 -1.92 -4.82
C ILE A 222 20.17 -3.23 -4.62
N GLU A 223 21.32 -3.21 -3.95
CA GLU A 223 22.13 -4.41 -3.77
C GLU A 223 21.49 -5.41 -2.80
N PHE A 224 20.91 -4.92 -1.70
CA PHE A 224 20.16 -5.73 -0.77
C PHE A 224 18.96 -6.37 -1.46
N MET A 225 18.19 -5.58 -2.20
CA MET A 225 17.01 -6.05 -2.94
C MET A 225 17.39 -7.09 -4.00
N ARG A 226 18.49 -6.90 -4.76
CA ARG A 226 18.97 -7.92 -5.71
C ARG A 226 19.36 -9.24 -5.06
N LYS A 227 19.95 -9.21 -3.87
CA LYS A 227 20.27 -10.41 -3.08
C LYS A 227 19.00 -11.09 -2.59
N MET A 228 18.00 -10.31 -2.16
CA MET A 228 16.69 -10.80 -1.72
C MET A 228 15.93 -11.47 -2.85
N VAL A 229 15.83 -10.85 -4.03
CA VAL A 229 15.19 -11.44 -5.22
C VAL A 229 15.82 -12.77 -5.60
N LYS A 230 17.16 -12.89 -5.56
CA LYS A 230 17.85 -14.17 -5.85
C LYS A 230 17.52 -15.25 -4.82
N ARG A 231 17.38 -14.87 -3.56
CA ARG A 231 17.15 -15.82 -2.46
C ARG A 231 15.67 -16.15 -2.27
N TYR A 232 14.79 -15.24 -2.62
CA TYR A 232 13.34 -15.35 -2.44
C TYR A 232 12.61 -14.93 -3.75
N PRO A 233 12.65 -15.76 -4.79
CA PRO A 233 12.16 -15.38 -6.12
C PRO A 233 10.63 -15.18 -6.20
N HIS A 234 9.91 -15.55 -5.14
CA HIS A 234 8.46 -15.34 -5.03
C HIS A 234 8.08 -13.94 -4.50
N ALA A 235 9.04 -13.17 -3.98
CA ALA A 235 8.80 -11.81 -3.52
C ALA A 235 9.02 -10.79 -4.65
N HIS A 236 8.08 -9.84 -4.78
CA HIS A 236 8.15 -8.73 -5.73
C HIS A 236 8.51 -7.45 -4.98
N PHE A 237 9.46 -6.69 -5.49
CA PHE A 237 10.01 -5.48 -4.88
C PHE A 237 9.65 -4.22 -5.66
#